data_638265d83acd7a2b13dd3153e23d565e
#
_entry.id   638265d83acd7a2b13dd3153e23d565e
#
_cell.length_a   1.000
_cell.length_b   1.000
_cell.length_c   1.000
_cell.angle_alpha   90.00
_cell.angle_beta   90.00
_cell.angle_gamma   90.00
#
_symmetry.space_group_name_H-M   'P 1'
#
loop_
_entity.id
_entity.type
_entity.pdbx_description
1 polymer ?
#
loop_
_entity_poly.entity_id
_entity_poly.type
_entity_poly.pdbx_seq_one_letter_code
_entity_poly.pdbx_strand_id
1 'polypeptide(L)'
;MSEPSLHLVHTFVTVVEHNSFARAAEALAMTPSSASRLVKALEQHLGATLLNRTTRAMSLTDAGQRYFAECSNALAQVRGAYEMVRDEQDLPRGTLVVSAPVAFGHSHVVPHLAGFLEACPHVQLDLRLSDGYVDLVAEGVMLALRIGRLKDSSLIAHKLLDNRRILVAAPAYLDCHGTPTALEDLYQHQCLVSSASQDGKLWRLFCEGEERTLEPRGRIKGDNADAIRRLCIDGLGIAFHSVVTMAAAIHAGDLIQILPQWTGRETGVYCVRPQRRMGLAAKTFIEFLAARWRDADATPSRHQ
;
A
#
# COMPACT_ATOMS: atom_id res chain seq x y z
N MET A 1 16.84 36.90 5.48
CA MET A 1 15.93 36.25 6.46
C MET A 1 16.62 34.97 6.92
N SER A 2 16.80 34.78 8.23
CA SER A 2 17.38 33.54 8.74
C SER A 2 16.33 32.41 8.63
N GLU A 3 16.79 31.18 8.44
CA GLU A 3 15.88 30.02 8.39
C GLU A 3 15.20 29.79 9.75
N PRO A 4 13.93 29.31 9.79
CA PRO A 4 13.27 28.98 11.02
C PRO A 4 13.99 27.81 11.71
N SER A 5 14.09 27.85 13.03
CA SER A 5 14.73 26.77 13.76
C SER A 5 13.93 25.46 13.60
N LEU A 6 14.63 24.32 13.50
CA LEU A 6 14.02 23.01 13.38
C LEU A 6 13.02 22.72 14.51
N HIS A 7 13.21 23.32 15.67
CA HIS A 7 12.31 23.20 16.82
C HIS A 7 10.93 23.82 16.56
N LEU A 8 10.86 24.96 15.88
CA LEU A 8 9.59 25.61 15.50
C LEU A 8 8.83 24.74 14.52
N VAL A 9 9.55 24.23 13.50
CA VAL A 9 8.99 23.35 12.47
C VAL A 9 8.46 22.05 13.10
N HIS A 10 9.25 21.41 13.94
CA HIS A 10 8.86 20.17 14.64
C HIS A 10 7.61 20.38 15.51
N THR A 11 7.54 21.50 16.25
CA THR A 11 6.35 21.81 17.06
C THR A 11 5.11 21.98 16.19
N PHE A 12 5.20 22.69 15.08
CA PHE A 12 4.07 22.86 14.15
C PHE A 12 3.58 21.51 13.59
N VAL A 13 4.51 20.70 13.07
CA VAL A 13 4.18 19.38 12.51
C VAL A 13 3.50 18.49 13.57
N THR A 14 4.04 18.42 14.78
CA THR A 14 3.45 17.64 15.88
C THR A 14 2.04 18.15 16.26
N VAL A 15 1.82 19.47 16.26
CA VAL A 15 0.49 20.04 16.54
C VAL A 15 -0.53 19.62 15.48
N VAL A 16 -0.14 19.58 14.21
CA VAL A 16 -1.00 19.15 13.09
C VAL A 16 -1.30 17.66 13.18
N GLU A 17 -0.26 16.82 13.38
CA GLU A 17 -0.39 15.35 13.50
C GLU A 17 -1.35 14.95 14.63
N HIS A 18 -1.26 15.61 15.77
CA HIS A 18 -2.14 15.35 16.92
C HIS A 18 -3.50 16.04 16.83
N ASN A 19 -3.69 16.95 15.88
CA ASN A 19 -4.86 17.82 15.76
C ASN A 19 -5.24 18.50 17.10
N SER A 20 -4.24 18.81 17.93
CA SER A 20 -4.43 19.34 19.28
C SER A 20 -3.14 19.92 19.87
N PHE A 21 -3.18 21.17 20.31
CA PHE A 21 -2.07 21.79 21.03
C PHE A 21 -1.77 21.10 22.37
N ALA A 22 -2.77 20.59 23.05
CA ALA A 22 -2.59 19.92 24.33
C ALA A 22 -1.88 18.57 24.17
N ARG A 23 -2.34 17.73 23.24
CA ARG A 23 -1.70 16.43 22.92
C ARG A 23 -0.31 16.59 22.34
N ALA A 24 -0.10 17.57 21.47
CA ALA A 24 1.22 17.86 20.92
C ALA A 24 2.20 18.34 22.02
N ALA A 25 1.73 19.18 22.93
CA ALA A 25 2.54 19.67 24.04
C ALA A 25 2.96 18.52 24.98
N GLU A 26 2.06 17.58 25.27
CA GLU A 26 2.37 16.37 26.02
C GLU A 26 3.44 15.52 25.31
N ALA A 27 3.28 15.27 24.00
CA ALA A 27 4.25 14.54 23.19
C ALA A 27 5.63 15.20 23.13
N LEU A 28 5.68 16.53 23.20
CA LEU A 28 6.91 17.33 23.17
C LEU A 28 7.46 17.71 24.57
N ALA A 29 6.87 17.17 25.62
CA ALA A 29 7.23 17.47 27.03
C ALA A 29 7.26 18.99 27.32
N MET A 30 6.25 19.73 26.82
CA MET A 30 6.11 21.17 27.02
C MET A 30 4.68 21.57 27.44
N THR A 31 4.45 22.85 27.73
CA THR A 31 3.08 23.35 28.01
C THR A 31 2.33 23.68 26.70
N PRO A 32 0.98 23.59 26.69
CA PRO A 32 0.17 23.98 25.51
C PRO A 32 0.38 25.43 25.09
N SER A 33 0.61 26.33 26.07
CA SER A 33 0.94 27.74 25.81
C SER A 33 2.30 27.93 25.16
N SER A 34 3.29 27.10 25.49
CA SER A 34 4.59 27.10 24.83
C SER A 34 4.47 26.60 23.38
N ALA A 35 3.76 25.49 23.12
CA ALA A 35 3.51 24.99 21.79
C ALA A 35 2.79 26.05 20.91
N SER A 36 1.76 26.71 21.45
CA SER A 36 1.04 27.78 20.76
C SER A 36 1.94 28.96 20.41
N ARG A 37 2.84 29.37 21.34
CA ARG A 37 3.80 30.45 21.14
C ARG A 37 4.82 30.11 20.05
N LEU A 38 5.33 28.85 20.02
CA LEU A 38 6.29 28.39 19.02
C LEU A 38 5.68 28.35 17.62
N VAL A 39 4.44 27.86 17.49
CA VAL A 39 3.73 27.88 16.20
C VAL A 39 3.48 29.32 15.73
N LYS A 40 3.08 30.22 16.64
CA LYS A 40 2.92 31.64 16.30
C LYS A 40 4.24 32.29 15.86
N ALA A 41 5.35 31.95 16.51
CA ALA A 41 6.69 32.41 16.12
C ALA A 41 7.07 31.92 14.73
N LEU A 42 6.71 30.66 14.37
CA LEU A 42 6.91 30.14 13.03
C LEU A 42 6.09 30.92 11.99
N GLU A 43 4.80 31.15 12.23
CA GLU A 43 3.90 31.94 11.36
C GLU A 43 4.43 33.37 11.14
N GLN A 44 4.92 33.98 12.19
CA GLN A 44 5.56 35.32 12.11
C GLN A 44 6.84 35.30 11.27
N HIS A 45 7.67 34.26 11.45
CA HIS A 45 8.90 34.11 10.70
C HIS A 45 8.65 33.92 9.21
N LEU A 46 7.61 33.14 8.85
CA LEU A 46 7.20 32.87 7.48
C LEU A 46 6.37 34.00 6.85
N GLY A 47 5.85 34.92 7.66
CA GLY A 47 4.93 35.95 7.20
C GLY A 47 3.58 35.41 6.71
N ALA A 48 3.20 34.20 7.14
CA ALA A 48 2.01 33.50 6.68
C ALA A 48 1.32 32.77 7.84
N THR A 49 -0.02 32.79 7.85
CA THR A 49 -0.83 32.01 8.77
C THR A 49 -0.92 30.58 8.27
N LEU A 50 -0.53 29.61 9.09
CA LEU A 50 -0.56 28.18 8.77
C LEU A 50 -1.79 27.48 9.36
N LEU A 51 -2.32 27.97 10.49
CA LEU A 51 -3.46 27.39 11.19
C LEU A 51 -4.62 28.36 11.28
N ASN A 52 -5.81 27.94 10.86
CA ASN A 52 -7.06 28.61 11.20
C ASN A 52 -7.43 28.21 12.64
N ARG A 53 -7.49 29.17 13.54
CA ARG A 53 -7.85 28.98 14.94
C ARG A 53 -9.26 29.48 15.17
N THR A 54 -10.19 28.57 15.35
CA THR A 54 -11.50 28.87 15.91
C THR A 54 -11.58 28.26 17.31
N THR A 55 -12.47 28.79 18.17
CA THR A 55 -12.65 28.26 19.53
C THR A 55 -13.16 26.82 19.57
N ARG A 56 -13.58 26.25 18.43
CA ARG A 56 -14.16 24.90 18.33
C ARG A 56 -13.39 23.92 17.43
N ALA A 57 -12.50 24.40 16.56
CA ALA A 57 -11.76 23.54 15.64
C ALA A 57 -10.42 24.18 15.22
N MET A 58 -9.43 23.35 14.97
CA MET A 58 -8.17 23.70 14.33
C MET A 58 -8.17 23.11 12.92
N SER A 59 -7.84 23.92 11.91
CA SER A 59 -7.65 23.46 10.54
C SER A 59 -6.45 24.15 9.91
N LEU A 60 -5.84 23.50 8.92
CA LEU A 60 -4.77 24.08 8.13
C LEU A 60 -5.33 25.12 7.15
N THR A 61 -4.55 26.17 6.90
CA THR A 61 -4.72 27.02 5.71
C THR A 61 -4.12 26.32 4.48
N ASP A 62 -4.37 26.81 3.27
CA ASP A 62 -3.73 26.29 2.05
C ASP A 62 -2.19 26.38 2.13
N ALA A 63 -1.66 27.47 2.71
CA ALA A 63 -0.24 27.63 2.98
C ALA A 63 0.24 26.61 4.03
N GLY A 64 -0.55 26.43 5.10
CA GLY A 64 -0.28 25.44 6.15
C GLY A 64 -0.23 24.02 5.63
N GLN A 65 -1.14 23.66 4.72
CA GLN A 65 -1.19 22.31 4.16
C GLN A 65 0.06 22.00 3.32
N ARG A 66 0.46 22.92 2.44
CA ARG A 66 1.71 22.79 1.65
C ARG A 66 2.93 22.73 2.55
N TYR A 67 3.03 23.65 3.52
CA TYR A 67 4.15 23.71 4.43
C TYR A 67 4.25 22.48 5.33
N PHE A 68 3.12 21.96 5.82
CA PHE A 68 3.06 20.72 6.59
C PHE A 68 3.58 19.52 5.80
N ALA A 69 3.14 19.35 4.55
CA ALA A 69 3.59 18.24 3.69
C ALA A 69 5.13 18.25 3.52
N GLU A 70 5.71 19.41 3.18
CA GLU A 70 7.16 19.53 2.97
C GLU A 70 7.95 19.35 4.27
N CYS A 71 7.49 19.97 5.36
CA CYS A 71 8.19 19.89 6.65
C CYS A 71 8.10 18.52 7.32
N SER A 72 6.96 17.84 7.20
CA SER A 72 6.80 16.46 7.69
C SER A 72 7.81 15.53 7.01
N ASN A 73 8.01 15.70 5.70
CA ASN A 73 9.01 14.95 4.94
C ASN A 73 10.44 15.25 5.39
N ALA A 74 10.77 16.53 5.54
CA ALA A 74 12.11 16.94 5.99
C ALA A 74 12.44 16.41 7.39
N LEU A 75 11.48 16.46 8.32
CA LEU A 75 11.64 15.91 9.66
C LEU A 75 11.79 14.38 9.67
N ALA A 76 11.06 13.69 8.80
CA ALA A 76 11.23 12.24 8.63
C ALA A 76 12.64 11.89 8.12
N GLN A 77 13.22 12.71 7.23
CA GLN A 77 14.61 12.55 6.77
C GLN A 77 15.61 12.77 7.90
N VAL A 78 15.43 13.80 8.73
CA VAL A 78 16.29 14.06 9.89
C VAL A 78 16.20 12.91 10.89
N ARG A 79 14.99 12.42 11.22
CA ARG A 79 14.81 11.23 12.07
C ARG A 79 15.54 10.01 11.50
N GLY A 80 15.38 9.75 10.20
CA GLY A 80 16.08 8.66 9.52
C GLY A 80 17.61 8.78 9.58
N ALA A 81 18.16 10.01 9.55
CA ALA A 81 19.58 10.22 9.73
C ALA A 81 20.05 9.93 11.18
N TYR A 82 19.27 10.32 12.20
CA TYR A 82 19.54 9.94 13.59
C TYR A 82 19.49 8.42 13.80
N GLU A 83 18.50 7.76 13.20
CA GLU A 83 18.38 6.31 13.27
C GLU A 83 19.57 5.61 12.62
N MET A 84 20.07 6.10 11.48
CA MET A 84 21.24 5.54 10.81
C MET A 84 22.52 5.57 11.68
N VAL A 85 22.71 6.62 12.47
CA VAL A 85 23.88 6.71 13.37
C VAL A 85 23.70 5.84 14.62
N ARG A 86 22.45 5.58 15.02
CA ARG A 86 22.10 4.70 16.14
C ARG A 86 22.00 3.22 15.76
N ASP A 87 21.90 2.90 14.47
CA ASP A 87 21.84 1.52 13.94
C ASP A 87 23.16 0.74 14.08
N GLU A 88 24.19 1.29 14.75
CA GLU A 88 25.37 0.53 15.20
C GLU A 88 25.04 -0.54 16.26
N GLN A 89 23.80 -0.58 16.75
CA GLN A 89 23.27 -1.68 17.55
C GLN A 89 22.32 -2.51 16.66
N ASP A 90 22.70 -3.74 16.36
CA ASP A 90 22.11 -4.73 15.44
C ASP A 90 20.61 -5.10 15.67
N LEU A 91 19.80 -4.25 16.25
CA LEU A 91 18.39 -4.54 16.57
C LEU A 91 17.43 -3.61 15.80
N PRO A 92 16.45 -4.18 15.04
CA PRO A 92 15.40 -3.40 14.39
C PRO A 92 14.56 -2.64 15.43
N ARG A 93 14.36 -1.33 15.24
CA ARG A 93 13.58 -0.48 16.14
C ARG A 93 13.00 0.75 15.45
N GLY A 94 12.10 1.46 16.14
CA GLY A 94 11.45 2.67 15.64
C GLY A 94 10.16 2.39 14.88
N THR A 95 9.57 3.43 14.31
CA THR A 95 8.31 3.32 13.56
C THR A 95 8.58 2.95 12.11
N LEU A 96 7.99 1.85 11.66
CA LEU A 96 8.02 1.38 10.27
C LEU A 96 6.67 1.64 9.61
N VAL A 97 6.63 2.58 8.67
CA VAL A 97 5.43 2.89 7.88
C VAL A 97 5.45 2.11 6.58
N VAL A 98 4.49 1.20 6.42
CA VAL A 98 4.38 0.30 5.25
C VAL A 98 3.05 0.54 4.55
N SER A 99 3.09 0.68 3.22
CA SER A 99 1.88 0.70 2.38
C SER A 99 1.77 -0.57 1.55
N ALA A 100 0.56 -1.11 1.41
CA ALA A 100 0.29 -2.27 0.55
C ALA A 100 -1.10 -2.16 -0.10
N PRO A 101 -1.34 -2.83 -1.26
CA PRO A 101 -2.68 -3.00 -1.79
C PRO A 101 -3.56 -3.79 -0.81
N VAL A 102 -4.85 -3.44 -0.73
CA VAL A 102 -5.77 -3.99 0.29
C VAL A 102 -5.81 -5.52 0.26
N ALA A 103 -6.12 -6.11 -0.89
CA ALA A 103 -6.22 -7.57 -1.03
C ALA A 103 -4.91 -8.29 -0.68
N PHE A 104 -3.78 -7.75 -1.15
CA PHE A 104 -2.47 -8.32 -0.90
C PHE A 104 -2.04 -8.15 0.56
N GLY A 105 -2.32 -7.00 1.15
CA GLY A 105 -2.06 -6.74 2.55
C GLY A 105 -2.75 -7.74 3.46
N HIS A 106 -4.05 -7.98 3.24
CA HIS A 106 -4.83 -8.94 4.01
C HIS A 106 -4.34 -10.38 3.85
N SER A 107 -4.00 -10.81 2.63
CA SER A 107 -3.65 -12.22 2.37
C SER A 107 -2.16 -12.55 2.61
N HIS A 108 -1.23 -11.59 2.42
CA HIS A 108 0.21 -11.86 2.40
C HIS A 108 1.03 -11.07 3.42
N VAL A 109 0.46 -10.05 4.06
CA VAL A 109 1.18 -9.25 5.05
C VAL A 109 0.62 -9.49 6.45
N VAL A 110 -0.67 -9.23 6.65
CA VAL A 110 -1.34 -9.32 7.96
C VAL A 110 -1.14 -10.66 8.65
N PRO A 111 -1.23 -11.84 7.97
CA PRO A 111 -1.05 -13.13 8.63
C PRO A 111 0.33 -13.35 9.26
N HIS A 112 1.34 -12.58 8.83
CA HIS A 112 2.71 -12.70 9.30
C HIS A 112 3.13 -11.65 10.33
N LEU A 113 2.26 -10.66 10.62
CA LEU A 113 2.63 -9.52 11.49
C LEU A 113 2.87 -9.92 12.93
N ALA A 114 2.10 -10.86 13.48
CA ALA A 114 2.32 -11.33 14.85
C ALA A 114 3.74 -11.86 15.04
N GLY A 115 4.18 -12.78 14.16
CA GLY A 115 5.53 -13.32 14.23
C GLY A 115 6.63 -12.30 13.94
N PHE A 116 6.36 -11.28 13.09
CA PHE A 116 7.32 -10.20 12.89
C PHE A 116 7.48 -9.33 14.14
N LEU A 117 6.39 -8.94 14.78
CA LEU A 117 6.43 -8.10 15.98
C LEU A 117 7.01 -8.83 17.19
N GLU A 118 6.82 -10.13 17.30
CA GLU A 118 7.52 -10.98 18.29
C GLU A 118 9.03 -10.99 18.05
N ALA A 119 9.45 -11.14 16.79
CA ALA A 119 10.88 -11.13 16.43
C ALA A 119 11.52 -9.73 16.54
N CYS A 120 10.74 -8.67 16.46
CA CYS A 120 11.19 -7.28 16.46
C CYS A 120 10.42 -6.43 17.49
N PRO A 121 10.57 -6.67 18.81
CA PRO A 121 9.73 -6.08 19.85
C PRO A 121 9.88 -4.56 20.00
N HIS A 122 10.92 -3.97 19.42
CA HIS A 122 11.16 -2.52 19.45
C HIS A 122 10.69 -1.79 18.19
N VAL A 123 10.03 -2.51 17.25
CA VAL A 123 9.43 -1.92 16.04
C VAL A 123 7.97 -1.60 16.30
N GLN A 124 7.57 -0.39 15.96
CA GLN A 124 6.16 0.01 15.82
C GLN A 124 5.80 -0.01 14.35
N LEU A 125 4.74 -0.74 13.97
CA LEU A 125 4.31 -0.85 12.59
C LEU A 125 3.07 0.01 12.33
N ASP A 126 3.16 0.94 11.37
CA ASP A 126 2.03 1.66 10.78
C ASP A 126 1.76 1.04 9.40
N LEU A 127 0.73 0.18 9.32
CA LEU A 127 0.34 -0.50 8.08
C LEU A 127 -0.82 0.24 7.42
N ARG A 128 -0.59 0.74 6.21
CA ARG A 128 -1.57 1.48 5.40
C ARG A 128 -1.99 0.66 4.19
N LEU A 129 -3.23 0.20 4.18
CA LEU A 129 -3.78 -0.56 3.08
C LEU A 129 -4.58 0.36 2.15
N SER A 130 -4.15 0.46 0.89
CA SER A 130 -4.79 1.29 -0.12
C SER A 130 -4.51 0.79 -1.53
N ASP A 131 -5.55 0.75 -2.39
CA ASP A 131 -5.42 0.44 -3.81
C ASP A 131 -5.15 1.71 -4.65
N GLY A 132 -5.22 2.90 -4.03
CA GLY A 132 -4.92 4.18 -4.66
C GLY A 132 -3.43 4.45 -4.83
N TYR A 133 -3.13 5.47 -5.63
CA TYR A 133 -1.77 6.00 -5.72
C TYR A 133 -1.42 6.71 -4.41
N VAL A 134 -0.30 6.32 -3.82
CA VAL A 134 0.24 6.90 -2.58
C VAL A 134 1.57 7.57 -2.92
N ASP A 135 1.71 8.84 -2.64
CA ASP A 135 3.01 9.52 -2.68
C ASP A 135 3.82 9.12 -1.44
N LEU A 136 4.79 8.22 -1.65
CA LEU A 136 5.57 7.65 -0.54
C LEU A 136 6.34 8.71 0.24
N VAL A 137 6.78 9.77 -0.44
CA VAL A 137 7.55 10.84 0.18
C VAL A 137 6.63 11.76 0.96
N ALA A 138 5.55 12.24 0.33
CA ALA A 138 4.59 13.14 0.94
C ALA A 138 3.88 12.54 2.17
N GLU A 139 3.64 11.23 2.13
CA GLU A 139 2.95 10.51 3.21
C GLU A 139 3.91 9.87 4.24
N GLY A 140 5.22 10.07 4.10
CA GLY A 140 6.21 9.50 5.02
C GLY A 140 6.29 7.97 4.98
N VAL A 141 5.83 7.35 3.88
CA VAL A 141 5.88 5.89 3.71
C VAL A 141 7.32 5.44 3.47
N MET A 142 7.83 4.57 4.32
CA MET A 142 9.20 4.07 4.23
C MET A 142 9.34 2.95 3.22
N LEU A 143 8.28 2.16 3.06
CA LEU A 143 8.22 0.97 2.25
C LEU A 143 6.82 0.79 1.67
N ALA A 144 6.71 0.55 0.37
CA ALA A 144 5.45 0.18 -0.26
C ALA A 144 5.56 -1.15 -0.99
N LEU A 145 4.58 -2.01 -0.80
CA LEU A 145 4.36 -3.17 -1.64
C LEU A 145 3.48 -2.74 -2.82
N ARG A 146 3.85 -3.12 -4.03
CA ARG A 146 3.10 -2.78 -5.26
C ARG A 146 3.00 -3.99 -6.16
N ILE A 147 1.85 -4.17 -6.80
CA ILE A 147 1.58 -5.28 -7.72
C ILE A 147 1.35 -4.71 -9.11
N GLY A 148 1.96 -5.34 -10.11
CA GLY A 148 1.77 -4.97 -11.51
C GLY A 148 2.99 -4.27 -12.10
N ARG A 149 2.75 -3.42 -13.11
CA ARG A 149 3.81 -2.63 -13.74
C ARG A 149 4.08 -1.38 -12.93
N LEU A 150 5.33 -1.16 -12.61
CA LEU A 150 5.75 0.11 -12.01
C LEU A 150 5.86 1.16 -13.13
N LYS A 151 5.40 2.37 -12.84
CA LYS A 151 5.68 3.54 -13.68
C LYS A 151 7.11 4.00 -13.42
N ASP A 152 7.74 4.58 -14.43
CA ASP A 152 9.05 5.21 -14.26
C ASP A 152 8.95 6.30 -13.17
N SER A 153 9.80 6.17 -12.18
CA SER A 153 9.86 7.08 -11.04
C SER A 153 11.28 7.11 -10.46
N SER A 154 11.53 8.08 -9.61
CA SER A 154 12.79 8.17 -8.84
C SER A 154 12.86 7.17 -7.67
N LEU A 155 11.88 6.27 -7.54
CA LEU A 155 11.82 5.27 -6.48
C LEU A 155 12.70 4.06 -6.81
N ILE A 156 13.23 3.42 -5.77
CA ILE A 156 13.93 2.15 -5.91
C ILE A 156 12.91 1.03 -5.79
N ALA A 157 12.89 0.14 -6.77
CA ALA A 157 12.02 -1.01 -6.79
C ALA A 157 12.83 -2.31 -6.79
N HIS A 158 12.43 -3.24 -5.94
CA HIS A 158 12.99 -4.60 -5.88
C HIS A 158 11.85 -5.61 -6.04
N LYS A 159 11.97 -6.51 -7.02
CA LYS A 159 10.97 -7.55 -7.27
C LYS A 159 11.07 -8.62 -6.18
N LEU A 160 9.94 -8.95 -5.58
CA LEU A 160 9.83 -9.95 -4.51
C LEU A 160 9.22 -11.26 -5.00
N LEU A 161 8.16 -11.18 -5.83
CA LEU A 161 7.44 -12.32 -6.38
C LEU A 161 7.10 -12.09 -7.85
N ASP A 162 6.98 -13.18 -8.60
CA ASP A 162 6.36 -13.16 -9.91
C ASP A 162 4.85 -13.01 -9.79
N ASN A 163 4.26 -12.30 -10.73
CA ASN A 163 2.82 -12.13 -10.80
C ASN A 163 2.34 -12.03 -12.23
N ARG A 164 1.11 -12.50 -12.47
CA ARG A 164 0.33 -12.29 -13.69
C ARG A 164 -1.14 -12.24 -13.35
N ARG A 165 -1.95 -11.71 -14.23
CA ARG A 165 -3.40 -11.83 -14.11
C ARG A 165 -3.88 -13.11 -14.73
N ILE A 166 -4.90 -13.71 -14.15
CA ILE A 166 -5.58 -14.91 -14.61
C ILE A 166 -7.08 -14.69 -14.60
N LEU A 167 -7.79 -15.44 -15.42
CA LEU A 167 -9.25 -15.50 -15.41
C LEU A 167 -9.70 -16.52 -14.39
N VAL A 168 -10.60 -16.11 -13.49
CA VAL A 168 -11.12 -16.97 -12.43
C VAL A 168 -12.63 -16.79 -12.25
N ALA A 169 -13.29 -17.84 -11.79
CA ALA A 169 -14.69 -17.83 -11.41
C ALA A 169 -14.94 -18.83 -10.27
N ALA A 170 -16.00 -18.63 -9.50
CA ALA A 170 -16.45 -19.62 -8.52
C ALA A 170 -17.08 -20.83 -9.22
N PRO A 171 -16.90 -22.07 -8.71
CA PRO A 171 -17.59 -23.26 -9.22
C PRO A 171 -19.09 -23.06 -9.35
N ALA A 172 -19.75 -22.52 -8.32
CA ALA A 172 -21.17 -22.26 -8.32
C ALA A 172 -21.65 -21.32 -9.45
N TYR A 173 -20.81 -20.35 -9.85
CA TYR A 173 -21.11 -19.52 -11.00
C TYR A 173 -21.05 -20.32 -12.30
N LEU A 174 -20.02 -21.15 -12.46
CA LEU A 174 -19.81 -21.96 -13.66
C LEU A 174 -20.88 -23.05 -13.81
N ASP A 175 -21.33 -23.64 -12.73
CA ASP A 175 -22.44 -24.63 -12.72
C ASP A 175 -23.73 -24.02 -13.27
N CYS A 176 -24.00 -22.74 -12.95
CA CYS A 176 -25.22 -22.05 -13.39
C CYS A 176 -25.13 -21.46 -14.81
N HIS A 177 -23.93 -21.06 -15.24
CA HIS A 177 -23.75 -20.25 -16.47
C HIS A 177 -22.90 -20.94 -17.53
N GLY A 178 -22.37 -22.14 -17.23
CA GLY A 178 -21.42 -22.84 -18.09
C GLY A 178 -19.98 -22.32 -17.91
N THR A 179 -19.03 -23.16 -18.36
CA THR A 179 -17.60 -22.81 -18.34
C THR A 179 -17.19 -22.29 -19.72
N PRO A 180 -16.64 -21.06 -19.80
CA PRO A 180 -16.11 -20.54 -21.07
C PRO A 180 -15.01 -21.44 -21.64
N THR A 181 -15.08 -21.72 -22.94
CA THR A 181 -14.10 -22.52 -23.68
C THR A 181 -13.25 -21.67 -24.63
N ALA A 182 -13.75 -20.49 -25.00
CA ALA A 182 -13.07 -19.49 -25.83
C ALA A 182 -13.21 -18.10 -25.22
N LEU A 183 -12.36 -17.14 -25.63
CA LEU A 183 -12.44 -15.75 -25.14
C LEU A 183 -13.76 -15.07 -25.50
N GLU A 184 -14.31 -15.42 -26.64
CA GLU A 184 -15.57 -14.90 -27.16
C GLU A 184 -16.76 -15.24 -26.24
N ASP A 185 -16.70 -16.37 -25.54
CA ASP A 185 -17.74 -16.80 -24.61
C ASP A 185 -17.88 -15.80 -23.43
N LEU A 186 -16.79 -15.10 -23.08
CA LEU A 186 -16.80 -14.08 -22.01
C LEU A 186 -17.79 -12.95 -22.26
N TYR A 187 -18.19 -12.69 -23.52
CA TYR A 187 -19.21 -11.69 -23.83
C TYR A 187 -20.62 -12.10 -23.38
N GLN A 188 -20.83 -13.38 -23.10
CA GLN A 188 -22.10 -13.92 -22.60
C GLN A 188 -22.11 -14.08 -21.07
N HIS A 189 -20.95 -13.84 -20.45
CA HIS A 189 -20.79 -13.95 -19.00
C HIS A 189 -20.81 -12.59 -18.29
N GLN A 190 -21.11 -12.61 -16.98
CA GLN A 190 -20.94 -11.45 -16.11
C GLN A 190 -19.45 -11.29 -15.75
N CYS A 191 -18.83 -10.23 -16.23
CA CYS A 191 -17.44 -9.91 -15.87
C CYS A 191 -17.41 -8.91 -14.74
N LEU A 192 -16.57 -9.17 -13.74
CA LEU A 192 -16.33 -8.25 -12.61
C LEU A 192 -15.21 -7.28 -12.98
N VAL A 193 -15.58 -6.02 -13.24
CA VAL A 193 -14.66 -5.02 -13.82
C VAL A 193 -13.95 -4.26 -12.72
N SER A 194 -12.62 -4.33 -12.67
CA SER A 194 -11.83 -3.49 -11.78
C SER A 194 -11.56 -2.13 -12.42
N SER A 195 -11.88 -1.04 -11.71
CA SER A 195 -11.56 0.34 -12.11
C SER A 195 -10.35 0.93 -11.40
N ALA A 196 -9.70 0.18 -10.52
CA ALA A 196 -8.52 0.61 -9.76
C ALA A 196 -7.30 0.93 -10.66
N SER A 197 -7.27 0.43 -11.91
CA SER A 197 -6.22 0.72 -12.87
C SER A 197 -6.79 1.13 -14.24
N GLN A 198 -6.02 1.88 -15.03
CA GLN A 198 -6.42 2.20 -16.42
C GLN A 198 -6.57 0.95 -17.29
N ASP A 199 -5.83 -0.12 -16.98
CA ASP A 199 -5.95 -1.44 -17.63
C ASP A 199 -7.18 -2.24 -17.16
N GLY A 200 -7.93 -1.77 -16.17
CA GLY A 200 -9.13 -2.43 -15.66
C GLY A 200 -10.33 -2.36 -16.61
N LYS A 201 -10.33 -1.40 -17.54
CA LYS A 201 -11.39 -1.25 -18.54
C LYS A 201 -11.21 -2.19 -19.75
N LEU A 202 -9.99 -2.63 -20.02
CA LEU A 202 -9.66 -3.51 -21.12
C LEU A 202 -8.81 -4.66 -20.58
N TRP A 203 -9.26 -5.89 -20.78
CA TRP A 203 -8.51 -7.07 -20.42
C TRP A 203 -7.57 -7.43 -21.56
N ARG A 204 -6.26 -7.22 -21.34
CA ARG A 204 -5.22 -7.62 -22.29
C ARG A 204 -4.74 -9.01 -21.91
N LEU A 205 -5.01 -9.97 -22.78
CA LEU A 205 -4.76 -11.39 -22.58
C LEU A 205 -3.72 -11.86 -23.60
N PHE A 206 -2.85 -12.74 -23.16
CA PHE A 206 -1.72 -13.24 -23.92
C PHE A 206 -1.75 -14.77 -23.92
N CYS A 207 -1.56 -15.37 -25.09
CA CYS A 207 -1.43 -16.81 -25.30
C CYS A 207 -0.40 -17.05 -26.41
N GLU A 208 0.69 -17.78 -26.15
CA GLU A 208 1.69 -18.19 -27.15
C GLU A 208 2.20 -17.07 -28.09
N GLY A 209 2.34 -15.85 -27.55
CA GLY A 209 2.78 -14.68 -28.29
C GLY A 209 1.66 -13.88 -28.97
N GLU A 210 0.45 -14.38 -28.99
CA GLU A 210 -0.74 -13.65 -29.42
C GLU A 210 -1.23 -12.73 -28.31
N GLU A 211 -1.60 -11.49 -28.66
CA GLU A 211 -2.26 -10.53 -27.75
C GLU A 211 -3.70 -10.33 -28.21
N ARG A 212 -4.63 -10.51 -27.30
CA ARG A 212 -6.05 -10.20 -27.47
C ARG A 212 -6.48 -9.18 -26.44
N THR A 213 -7.28 -8.22 -26.88
CA THR A 213 -7.90 -7.22 -26.02
C THR A 213 -9.41 -7.45 -25.97
N LEU A 214 -9.94 -7.61 -24.78
CA LEU A 214 -11.35 -7.81 -24.52
C LEU A 214 -11.88 -6.67 -23.66
N GLU A 215 -13.02 -6.10 -24.05
CA GLU A 215 -13.78 -5.19 -23.22
C GLU A 215 -14.77 -5.99 -22.35
N PRO A 216 -14.49 -6.16 -21.05
CA PRO A 216 -15.33 -6.99 -20.19
C PRO A 216 -16.69 -6.35 -20.00
N ARG A 217 -17.76 -7.14 -20.10
CA ARG A 217 -19.14 -6.71 -19.89
C ARG A 217 -19.67 -7.30 -18.59
N GLY A 218 -20.29 -6.46 -17.76
CA GLY A 218 -20.88 -6.91 -16.52
C GLY A 218 -21.56 -5.78 -15.76
N ARG A 219 -22.42 -6.17 -14.82
CA ARG A 219 -23.25 -5.24 -14.02
C ARG A 219 -22.48 -4.64 -12.85
N ILE A 220 -21.30 -5.20 -12.54
CA ILE A 220 -20.51 -4.78 -11.37
C ILE A 220 -19.17 -4.22 -11.83
N LYS A 221 -18.89 -3.02 -11.34
CA LYS A 221 -17.61 -2.33 -11.50
C LYS A 221 -17.16 -1.80 -10.14
N GLY A 222 -15.94 -2.10 -9.72
CA GLY A 222 -15.38 -1.67 -8.45
C GLY A 222 -13.96 -1.13 -8.59
N ASP A 223 -13.57 -0.23 -7.71
CA ASP A 223 -12.24 0.36 -7.60
C ASP A 223 -11.37 -0.34 -6.56
N ASN A 224 -11.95 -1.25 -5.78
CA ASN A 224 -11.26 -2.03 -4.77
C ASN A 224 -11.05 -3.47 -5.22
N ALA A 225 -9.80 -3.90 -5.28
CA ALA A 225 -9.41 -5.23 -5.76
C ALA A 225 -9.90 -6.36 -4.84
N ASP A 226 -9.98 -6.13 -3.53
CA ASP A 226 -10.47 -7.12 -2.57
C ASP A 226 -11.98 -7.33 -2.69
N ALA A 227 -12.74 -6.25 -2.92
CA ALA A 227 -14.16 -6.34 -3.19
C ALA A 227 -14.44 -7.17 -4.46
N ILE A 228 -13.70 -6.94 -5.55
CA ILE A 228 -13.82 -7.74 -6.78
C ILE A 228 -13.50 -9.23 -6.50
N ARG A 229 -12.45 -9.51 -5.73
CA ARG A 229 -12.09 -10.87 -5.32
C ARG A 229 -13.24 -11.52 -4.55
N ARG A 230 -13.80 -10.83 -3.58
CA ARG A 230 -14.90 -11.36 -2.76
C ARG A 230 -16.16 -11.63 -3.60
N LEU A 231 -16.55 -10.68 -4.45
CA LEU A 231 -17.68 -10.86 -5.36
C LEU A 231 -17.50 -12.06 -6.30
N CYS A 232 -16.26 -12.33 -6.73
CA CYS A 232 -15.93 -13.48 -7.54
C CYS A 232 -16.12 -14.80 -6.76
N ILE A 233 -15.63 -14.86 -5.52
CA ILE A 233 -15.84 -16.01 -4.60
C ILE A 233 -17.32 -16.24 -4.34
N ASP A 234 -18.10 -15.18 -4.17
CA ASP A 234 -19.55 -15.24 -3.94
C ASP A 234 -20.36 -15.62 -5.22
N GLY A 235 -19.67 -15.94 -6.33
CA GLY A 235 -20.30 -16.45 -7.56
C GLY A 235 -21.00 -15.40 -8.42
N LEU A 236 -20.61 -14.13 -8.34
CA LEU A 236 -21.26 -13.03 -9.08
C LEU A 236 -20.71 -12.80 -10.48
N GLY A 237 -19.67 -13.55 -10.88
CA GLY A 237 -19.12 -13.46 -12.23
C GLY A 237 -17.65 -13.88 -12.33
N ILE A 238 -17.08 -13.59 -13.49
CA ILE A 238 -15.69 -13.89 -13.87
C ILE A 238 -14.83 -12.67 -13.56
N ALA A 239 -13.67 -12.89 -12.91
CA ALA A 239 -12.69 -11.85 -12.67
C ALA A 239 -11.39 -12.12 -13.43
N PHE A 240 -10.74 -11.04 -13.93
CA PHE A 240 -9.38 -11.06 -14.45
C PHE A 240 -8.47 -10.39 -13.43
N HIS A 241 -7.80 -11.18 -12.60
CA HIS A 241 -7.16 -10.69 -11.40
C HIS A 241 -5.76 -11.28 -11.18
N SER A 242 -4.98 -10.66 -10.29
CA SER A 242 -3.64 -11.10 -9.88
C SER A 242 -3.66 -12.51 -9.30
N VAL A 243 -2.82 -13.40 -9.83
CA VAL A 243 -2.71 -14.78 -9.34
C VAL A 243 -2.32 -14.83 -7.86
N VAL A 244 -1.40 -13.95 -7.40
CA VAL A 244 -0.98 -13.92 -5.99
C VAL A 244 -2.14 -13.62 -5.04
N THR A 245 -3.08 -12.75 -5.41
CA THR A 245 -4.22 -12.42 -4.56
C THR A 245 -5.34 -13.45 -4.63
N MET A 246 -5.41 -14.25 -5.70
CA MET A 246 -6.41 -15.32 -5.88
C MET A 246 -5.92 -16.68 -5.40
N ALA A 247 -4.61 -16.86 -5.18
CA ALA A 247 -4.00 -18.15 -4.88
C ALA A 247 -4.66 -18.89 -3.71
N ALA A 248 -4.92 -18.22 -2.61
CA ALA A 248 -5.56 -18.82 -1.45
C ALA A 248 -6.98 -19.34 -1.75
N ALA A 249 -7.78 -18.59 -2.49
CA ALA A 249 -9.14 -18.99 -2.86
C ALA A 249 -9.14 -20.13 -3.90
N ILE A 250 -8.16 -20.13 -4.80
CA ILE A 250 -7.97 -21.24 -5.75
C ILE A 250 -7.55 -22.51 -5.00
N HIS A 251 -6.63 -22.39 -4.05
CA HIS A 251 -6.19 -23.52 -3.24
C HIS A 251 -7.31 -24.10 -2.37
N ALA A 252 -8.18 -23.24 -1.84
CA ALA A 252 -9.36 -23.65 -1.07
C ALA A 252 -10.48 -24.27 -1.94
N GLY A 253 -10.38 -24.15 -3.27
CA GLY A 253 -11.44 -24.59 -4.20
C GLY A 253 -12.60 -23.60 -4.34
N ASP A 254 -12.53 -22.43 -3.71
CA ASP A 254 -13.55 -21.36 -3.83
C ASP A 254 -13.55 -20.73 -5.23
N LEU A 255 -12.42 -20.77 -5.92
CA LEU A 255 -12.23 -20.28 -7.29
C LEU A 255 -11.55 -21.32 -8.18
N ILE A 256 -11.91 -21.32 -9.44
CA ILE A 256 -11.28 -22.13 -10.49
C ILE A 256 -10.70 -21.18 -11.54
N GLN A 257 -9.48 -21.45 -11.98
CA GLN A 257 -8.92 -20.77 -13.16
C GLN A 257 -9.61 -21.30 -14.40
N ILE A 258 -10.13 -20.39 -15.23
CA ILE A 258 -10.73 -20.68 -16.53
C ILE A 258 -9.83 -20.18 -17.63
N LEU A 259 -9.93 -20.76 -18.84
CA LEU A 259 -9.12 -20.42 -20.00
C LEU A 259 -7.62 -20.28 -19.64
N PRO A 260 -6.99 -21.30 -19.04
CA PRO A 260 -5.66 -21.20 -18.43
C PRO A 260 -4.55 -20.83 -19.42
N GLN A 261 -4.76 -21.04 -20.72
CA GLN A 261 -3.86 -20.62 -21.79
C GLN A 261 -3.81 -19.09 -21.95
N TRP A 262 -4.85 -18.38 -21.51
CA TRP A 262 -4.95 -16.94 -21.62
C TRP A 262 -4.62 -16.27 -20.26
N THR A 263 -3.52 -15.53 -20.22
CA THR A 263 -3.09 -14.83 -19.01
C THR A 263 -2.79 -13.36 -19.31
N GLY A 264 -2.71 -12.55 -18.27
CA GLY A 264 -2.16 -11.21 -18.39
C GLY A 264 -0.65 -11.24 -18.60
N ARG A 265 -0.10 -10.10 -19.03
CA ARG A 265 1.35 -9.94 -19.15
C ARG A 265 2.03 -10.25 -17.80
N GLU A 266 3.20 -10.84 -17.86
CA GLU A 266 4.03 -11.06 -16.68
C GLU A 266 4.40 -9.73 -16.03
N THR A 267 4.28 -9.70 -14.72
CA THR A 267 4.55 -8.56 -13.85
C THR A 267 5.23 -9.06 -12.56
N GLY A 268 5.14 -8.31 -11.49
CA GLY A 268 5.67 -8.74 -10.19
C GLY A 268 4.94 -8.10 -9.02
N VAL A 269 5.24 -8.62 -7.85
CA VAL A 269 5.09 -7.92 -6.57
C VAL A 269 6.43 -7.27 -6.26
N TYR A 270 6.41 -5.99 -6.00
CA TYR A 270 7.61 -5.19 -5.78
C TYR A 270 7.58 -4.55 -4.40
N CYS A 271 8.75 -4.52 -3.76
CA CYS A 271 9.05 -3.58 -2.69
C CYS A 271 9.53 -2.28 -3.35
N VAL A 272 8.82 -1.19 -3.08
CA VAL A 272 9.12 0.14 -3.62
C VAL A 272 9.43 1.08 -2.46
N ARG A 273 10.49 1.87 -2.59
CA ARG A 273 10.92 2.80 -1.55
C ARG A 273 11.54 4.07 -2.14
N PRO A 274 11.56 5.18 -1.39
CA PRO A 274 12.36 6.34 -1.76
C PRO A 274 13.85 6.01 -1.90
N GLN A 275 14.62 6.83 -2.62
CA GLN A 275 16.06 6.60 -2.87
C GLN A 275 16.95 6.67 -1.62
N ARG A 276 16.43 7.12 -0.47
CA ARG A 276 17.16 7.12 0.81
C ARG A 276 17.56 5.70 1.23
N ARG A 277 18.63 5.60 2.05
CA ARG A 277 19.08 4.31 2.61
C ARG A 277 17.94 3.65 3.39
N MET A 278 17.77 2.35 3.21
CA MET A 278 16.74 1.58 3.93
C MET A 278 17.22 1.32 5.36
N GLY A 279 16.45 1.74 6.36
CA GLY A 279 16.71 1.45 7.76
C GLY A 279 16.58 -0.05 8.08
N LEU A 280 17.19 -0.49 9.17
CA LEU A 280 17.26 -1.89 9.55
C LEU A 280 15.87 -2.52 9.74
N ALA A 281 14.92 -1.81 10.36
CA ALA A 281 13.55 -2.30 10.54
C ALA A 281 12.85 -2.62 9.20
N ALA A 282 13.00 -1.75 8.19
CA ALA A 282 12.42 -1.97 6.86
C ALA A 282 13.09 -3.13 6.12
N LYS A 283 14.42 -3.25 6.24
CA LYS A 283 15.19 -4.36 5.66
C LYS A 283 14.75 -5.69 6.29
N THR A 284 14.74 -5.76 7.62
CA THR A 284 14.32 -6.97 8.36
C THR A 284 12.88 -7.36 8.03
N PHE A 285 11.96 -6.38 7.88
CA PHE A 285 10.57 -6.64 7.52
C PHE A 285 10.45 -7.32 6.16
N ILE A 286 11.15 -6.81 5.13
CA ILE A 286 11.11 -7.39 3.78
C ILE A 286 11.75 -8.77 3.75
N GLU A 287 12.89 -8.96 4.42
CA GLU A 287 13.56 -10.26 4.50
C GLU A 287 12.67 -11.28 5.22
N PHE A 288 12.00 -10.88 6.29
CA PHE A 288 11.06 -11.71 7.03
C PHE A 288 9.88 -12.16 6.17
N LEU A 289 9.22 -11.23 5.44
CA LEU A 289 8.12 -11.57 4.55
C LEU A 289 8.57 -12.42 3.37
N ALA A 290 9.69 -12.07 2.73
CA ALA A 290 10.22 -12.84 1.60
C ALA A 290 10.57 -14.28 1.96
N ALA A 291 11.05 -14.53 3.19
CA ALA A 291 11.29 -15.88 3.69
C ALA A 291 9.96 -16.65 3.81
N ARG A 292 8.93 -16.05 4.41
CA ARG A 292 7.61 -16.69 4.59
C ARG A 292 6.92 -17.01 3.26
N TRP A 293 7.04 -16.11 2.28
CA TRP A 293 6.44 -16.33 0.96
C TRP A 293 7.13 -17.43 0.17
N ARG A 294 8.48 -17.58 0.29
CA ARG A 294 9.20 -18.68 -0.32
C ARG A 294 8.82 -20.03 0.28
N ASP A 295 8.63 -20.08 1.60
CA ASP A 295 8.21 -21.31 2.29
C ASP A 295 6.79 -21.73 1.88
N ALA A 296 5.90 -20.78 1.62
CA ALA A 296 4.54 -21.03 1.14
C ALA A 296 4.52 -21.59 -0.29
N ASP A 297 5.41 -21.10 -1.18
CA ASP A 297 5.54 -21.60 -2.56
C ASP A 297 6.24 -22.98 -2.60
N ALA A 298 7.09 -23.30 -1.62
CA ALA A 298 7.83 -24.55 -1.53
C ALA A 298 7.00 -25.73 -0.97
N THR A 299 5.79 -25.48 -0.46
CA THR A 299 4.94 -26.56 0.06
C THR A 299 4.21 -27.24 -1.11
N PRO A 300 4.63 -28.47 -1.53
CA PRO A 300 3.99 -29.14 -2.65
C PRO A 300 2.54 -29.46 -2.29
N SER A 301 1.65 -29.17 -3.21
CA SER A 301 0.23 -29.58 -3.15
C SER A 301 0.16 -31.07 -2.81
N ARG A 302 -0.21 -31.40 -1.57
CA ARG A 302 -0.62 -32.76 -1.25
C ARG A 302 -1.97 -33.01 -1.92
N HIS A 303 -1.93 -33.42 -3.18
CA HIS A 303 -3.03 -34.11 -3.78
C HIS A 303 -2.90 -35.60 -3.46
N GLN A 304 -3.76 -36.08 -2.61
CA GLN A 304 -4.31 -37.44 -2.64
C GLN A 304 -5.80 -37.33 -2.79
#